data_43f1f6a04b64e51a1dd6c6dca29ce50f
#
_entry.id   43f1f6a04b64e51a1dd6c6dca29ce50f
#
_cell.length_a   1.000
_cell.length_b   1.000
_cell.length_c   1.000
_cell.angle_alpha   90.00
_cell.angle_beta   90.00
_cell.angle_gamma   90.00
#
_symmetry.space_group_name_H-M   'P 1'
#
loop_
_entity.id
_entity.type
_entity.pdbx_description
1 polymer ?
#
loop_
_entity_poly.entity_id
_entity_poly.type
_entity_poly.pdbx_seq_one_letter_code
_entity_poly.pdbx_strand_id
1 'polypeptide(L)'
;IVVSSPTGAGLEYSIDGINFQAGTTFAGLLPNTYTVTVRSTSDNTCTSTGGTLTVNPVPGAPASPVASATIQPTCAVPTGTIVVSSPTGATLEYSINGTTWQSATTFANLVPGSYTVSVRDTNDTTCVSTGSAITIDAVPTAPSVPTVASTVQPTCAVPTGTITFTVQAGVEYSVGGAFQASETFANLAPGTYTLTVRSIADNTCSTPAASTVTIDAVPTAPVITNTVATDPTVASCPALNDGSIVIDAVGSGLEYSIDGGSAFQASNAFNGLTAGTYRIVVRNST
;
A
#
# COMPACT_ATOMS: atom_id res chain seq x y z
N ILE A 1 42.85 -41.70 -14.90
CA ILE A 1 43.40 -41.99 -16.24
C ILE A 1 43.40 -43.50 -16.41
N VAL A 2 42.96 -43.99 -17.56
CA VAL A 2 43.00 -45.41 -17.94
C VAL A 2 43.73 -45.54 -19.27
N VAL A 3 44.76 -46.39 -19.29
CA VAL A 3 45.49 -46.69 -20.50
C VAL A 3 44.76 -47.83 -21.22
N SER A 4 44.20 -47.55 -22.41
CA SER A 4 43.46 -48.53 -23.24
C SER A 4 44.32 -49.28 -24.24
N SER A 5 45.47 -48.71 -24.67
CA SER A 5 46.42 -49.32 -25.60
C SER A 5 47.74 -48.56 -25.54
N PRO A 6 48.92 -49.27 -25.71
CA PRO A 6 49.03 -50.74 -25.68
C PRO A 6 48.82 -51.32 -24.30
N THR A 7 48.25 -52.51 -24.16
CA THR A 7 48.12 -53.29 -22.93
C THR A 7 48.65 -54.71 -23.11
N GLY A 8 49.19 -55.29 -22.07
CA GLY A 8 49.67 -56.67 -22.13
C GLY A 8 50.62 -57.06 -20.99
N ALA A 9 50.81 -58.38 -20.83
CA ALA A 9 51.83 -58.91 -19.93
C ALA A 9 53.22 -58.48 -20.42
N GLY A 10 54.06 -58.00 -19.54
CA GLY A 10 55.38 -57.48 -19.86
C GLY A 10 55.45 -55.99 -20.15
N LEU A 11 54.35 -55.23 -19.85
CA LEU A 11 54.29 -53.77 -19.90
C LEU A 11 54.05 -53.18 -18.55
N GLU A 12 54.66 -52.03 -18.28
CA GLU A 12 54.40 -51.16 -17.14
C GLU A 12 54.11 -49.74 -17.60
N TYR A 13 53.31 -49.04 -16.82
CA TYR A 13 52.76 -47.70 -17.13
C TYR A 13 53.14 -46.71 -16.03
N SER A 14 53.43 -45.51 -16.45
CA SER A 14 53.71 -44.38 -15.59
C SER A 14 53.00 -43.13 -16.08
N ILE A 15 52.63 -42.20 -15.16
CA ILE A 15 52.07 -40.88 -15.46
C ILE A 15 53.02 -39.76 -15.08
N ASP A 16 54.16 -40.08 -14.43
CA ASP A 16 55.21 -39.14 -13.98
C ASP A 16 56.59 -39.46 -14.58
N GLY A 17 56.68 -40.54 -15.35
CA GLY A 17 57.94 -41.05 -15.97
C GLY A 17 58.89 -41.65 -14.94
N ILE A 18 58.57 -41.71 -13.66
CA ILE A 18 59.44 -42.21 -12.60
C ILE A 18 58.86 -43.47 -11.96
N ASN A 19 57.62 -43.45 -11.56
CA ASN A 19 56.93 -44.54 -10.89
C ASN A 19 56.15 -45.36 -11.91
N PHE A 20 56.50 -46.64 -12.09
CA PHE A 20 55.84 -47.54 -13.01
C PHE A 20 55.07 -48.63 -12.31
N GLN A 21 53.91 -49.00 -12.86
CA GLN A 21 52.99 -50.03 -12.36
C GLN A 21 52.53 -50.93 -13.53
N ALA A 22 52.20 -52.17 -13.22
CA ALA A 22 51.64 -53.11 -14.21
C ALA A 22 50.14 -52.81 -14.49
N GLY A 23 49.45 -52.14 -13.57
CA GLY A 23 48.04 -51.73 -13.74
C GLY A 23 47.93 -50.60 -14.74
N THR A 24 46.89 -50.67 -15.58
CA THR A 24 46.55 -49.62 -16.57
C THR A 24 45.76 -48.44 -16.02
N THR A 25 45.32 -48.50 -14.75
CA THR A 25 44.45 -47.49 -14.14
C THR A 25 45.20 -46.66 -13.10
N PHE A 26 45.16 -45.35 -13.26
CA PHE A 26 45.64 -44.34 -12.30
C PHE A 26 44.46 -43.60 -11.73
N ALA A 27 44.13 -43.85 -10.47
CA ALA A 27 43.02 -43.25 -9.75
C ALA A 27 43.50 -42.21 -8.71
N GLY A 28 42.59 -41.35 -8.20
CA GLY A 28 42.89 -40.36 -7.17
C GLY A 28 43.84 -39.24 -7.62
N LEU A 29 43.87 -38.94 -8.90
CA LEU A 29 44.77 -37.92 -9.46
C LEU A 29 44.26 -36.52 -9.13
N LEU A 30 45.19 -35.68 -8.70
CA LEU A 30 44.94 -34.25 -8.54
C LEU A 30 44.80 -33.53 -9.91
N PRO A 31 44.13 -32.41 -10.00
CA PRO A 31 44.09 -31.57 -11.19
C PRO A 31 45.51 -31.24 -11.66
N ASN A 32 45.89 -31.72 -12.84
CA ASN A 32 47.17 -31.47 -13.45
C ASN A 32 47.18 -32.04 -14.88
N THR A 33 48.22 -31.75 -15.62
CA THR A 33 48.52 -32.40 -16.90
C THR A 33 49.49 -33.56 -16.70
N TYR A 34 49.11 -34.74 -17.16
CA TYR A 34 49.85 -35.96 -17.01
C TYR A 34 50.27 -36.51 -18.38
N THR A 35 51.46 -37.11 -18.44
CA THR A 35 51.93 -37.75 -19.65
C THR A 35 52.11 -39.25 -19.38
N VAL A 36 51.38 -40.08 -20.12
CA VAL A 36 51.52 -41.55 -19.98
C VAL A 36 52.75 -42.03 -20.68
N THR A 37 53.58 -42.77 -19.95
CA THR A 37 54.73 -43.47 -20.48
C THR A 37 54.54 -44.99 -20.29
N VAL A 38 54.79 -45.78 -21.29
CA VAL A 38 54.79 -47.24 -21.20
C VAL A 38 56.23 -47.75 -21.43
N ARG A 39 56.62 -48.80 -20.69
CA ARG A 39 57.89 -49.44 -20.84
C ARG A 39 57.74 -50.95 -20.84
N SER A 40 58.73 -51.64 -21.44
CA SER A 40 58.83 -53.09 -21.35
C SER A 40 59.41 -53.51 -20.00
N THR A 41 58.89 -54.58 -19.40
CA THR A 41 59.47 -55.18 -18.18
C THR A 41 60.75 -56.01 -18.47
N SER A 42 60.97 -56.40 -19.71
CA SER A 42 62.20 -57.16 -20.11
C SER A 42 63.36 -56.21 -20.39
N ASP A 43 63.10 -54.94 -20.76
CA ASP A 43 64.14 -53.94 -20.99
C ASP A 43 63.52 -52.55 -20.66
N ASN A 44 63.84 -52.02 -19.47
CA ASN A 44 63.32 -50.77 -18.97
C ASN A 44 63.76 -49.52 -19.75
N THR A 45 64.69 -49.65 -20.67
CA THR A 45 65.13 -48.58 -21.57
C THR A 45 64.23 -48.46 -22.81
N CYS A 46 63.46 -49.52 -23.13
CA CYS A 46 62.44 -49.49 -24.17
C CYS A 46 61.15 -48.79 -23.68
N THR A 47 61.10 -47.49 -23.88
CA THR A 47 59.97 -46.65 -23.46
C THR A 47 59.27 -46.06 -24.67
N SER A 48 57.93 -45.80 -24.51
CA SER A 48 57.15 -45.02 -25.46
C SER A 48 56.26 -44.03 -24.63
N THR A 49 56.27 -42.79 -25.04
CA THR A 49 55.53 -41.75 -24.36
C THR A 49 54.35 -41.31 -25.22
N GLY A 50 53.14 -41.27 -24.60
CA GLY A 50 51.90 -40.81 -25.22
C GLY A 50 51.77 -39.30 -25.17
N GLY A 51 50.60 -38.82 -25.63
CA GLY A 51 50.23 -37.42 -25.50
C GLY A 51 49.89 -37.05 -24.07
N THR A 52 49.75 -35.77 -23.85
CA THR A 52 49.34 -35.22 -22.54
C THR A 52 47.82 -35.36 -22.30
N LEU A 53 47.46 -35.71 -21.08
CA LEU A 53 46.07 -35.82 -20.60
C LEU A 53 45.89 -34.86 -19.43
N THR A 54 44.86 -34.03 -19.46
CA THR A 54 44.56 -33.08 -18.38
C THR A 54 43.46 -33.60 -17.51
N VAL A 55 43.72 -33.66 -16.20
CA VAL A 55 42.70 -33.77 -15.17
C VAL A 55 42.35 -32.35 -14.74
N ASN A 56 41.14 -31.92 -15.09
CA ASN A 56 40.67 -30.56 -14.78
C ASN A 56 40.48 -30.34 -13.29
N PRO A 57 40.65 -29.10 -12.81
CA PRO A 57 40.30 -28.78 -11.43
C PRO A 57 38.79 -28.97 -11.18
N VAL A 58 38.43 -29.33 -9.94
CA VAL A 58 37.06 -29.37 -9.52
C VAL A 58 36.47 -27.94 -9.63
N PRO A 59 35.34 -27.75 -10.29
CA PRO A 59 34.70 -26.44 -10.33
C PRO A 59 34.49 -25.90 -8.91
N GLY A 60 34.88 -24.65 -8.68
CA GLY A 60 34.60 -23.97 -7.42
C GLY A 60 33.11 -23.61 -7.30
N ALA A 61 32.60 -23.53 -6.07
CA ALA A 61 31.25 -23.03 -5.87
C ALA A 61 31.14 -21.59 -6.43
N PRO A 62 30.00 -21.21 -7.03
CA PRO A 62 29.74 -19.82 -7.42
C PRO A 62 29.92 -18.86 -6.25
N ALA A 63 30.17 -17.58 -6.52
CA ALA A 63 30.18 -16.58 -5.48
C ALA A 63 28.81 -16.50 -4.78
N SER A 64 28.79 -16.18 -3.49
CA SER A 64 27.53 -16.00 -2.74
C SER A 64 26.62 -15.00 -3.43
N PRO A 65 25.31 -15.28 -3.61
CA PRO A 65 24.41 -14.42 -4.32
C PRO A 65 24.15 -13.12 -3.55
N VAL A 66 24.14 -12.01 -4.28
CA VAL A 66 23.66 -10.71 -3.85
C VAL A 66 22.26 -10.52 -4.45
N ALA A 67 21.28 -10.39 -3.58
CA ALA A 67 19.88 -10.24 -3.99
C ALA A 67 19.16 -9.26 -3.06
N SER A 68 18.09 -8.65 -3.55
CA SER A 68 17.27 -7.70 -2.78
C SER A 68 15.79 -7.84 -3.12
N ALA A 69 14.94 -7.47 -2.17
CA ALA A 69 13.53 -7.27 -2.43
C ALA A 69 13.35 -5.98 -3.23
N THR A 70 12.88 -6.09 -4.47
CA THR A 70 12.66 -4.95 -5.38
C THR A 70 11.22 -4.48 -5.36
N ILE A 71 10.29 -5.33 -4.95
CA ILE A 71 8.88 -5.02 -4.73
C ILE A 71 8.50 -5.57 -3.36
N GLN A 72 7.89 -4.72 -2.54
CA GLN A 72 7.29 -5.10 -1.27
C GLN A 72 5.76 -5.19 -1.41
N PRO A 73 5.08 -5.98 -0.56
CA PRO A 73 3.62 -6.07 -0.58
C PRO A 73 2.94 -4.73 -0.34
N THR A 74 1.79 -4.56 -1.00
CA THR A 74 0.85 -3.45 -0.78
C THR A 74 -0.53 -4.02 -0.45
N CYS A 75 -1.49 -3.18 -0.04
CA CYS A 75 -2.87 -3.65 0.14
C CYS A 75 -3.50 -4.16 -1.16
N ALA A 76 -3.10 -3.63 -2.30
CA ALA A 76 -3.60 -4.07 -3.61
C ALA A 76 -2.91 -5.33 -4.12
N VAL A 77 -1.61 -5.51 -3.81
CA VAL A 77 -0.81 -6.66 -4.24
C VAL A 77 -0.11 -7.24 -3.01
N PRO A 78 -0.62 -8.35 -2.45
CA PRO A 78 -0.13 -8.88 -1.16
C PRO A 78 1.16 -9.70 -1.26
N THR A 79 1.90 -9.57 -2.37
CA THR A 79 3.13 -10.33 -2.63
C THR A 79 4.28 -9.39 -2.99
N GLY A 80 5.51 -9.87 -2.75
CA GLY A 80 6.73 -9.18 -3.10
C GLY A 80 7.53 -9.88 -4.20
N THR A 81 8.67 -9.29 -4.56
CA THR A 81 9.60 -9.83 -5.57
C THR A 81 11.02 -9.67 -5.08
N ILE A 82 11.81 -10.75 -5.20
CA ILE A 82 13.26 -10.75 -4.97
C ILE A 82 13.97 -10.88 -6.33
N VAL A 83 15.02 -10.07 -6.52
CA VAL A 83 15.87 -10.11 -7.71
C VAL A 83 17.32 -10.34 -7.32
N VAL A 84 17.96 -11.31 -7.97
CA VAL A 84 19.39 -11.59 -7.85
C VAL A 84 20.15 -10.65 -8.78
N SER A 85 21.07 -9.88 -8.24
CA SER A 85 21.92 -8.96 -8.99
C SER A 85 23.29 -9.56 -9.36
N SER A 86 23.79 -10.52 -8.55
CA SER A 86 25.11 -11.16 -8.76
C SER A 86 25.20 -12.46 -7.94
N PRO A 87 25.95 -13.47 -8.39
CA PRO A 87 26.47 -13.62 -9.76
C PRO A 87 25.35 -13.92 -10.76
N THR A 88 25.54 -13.59 -12.03
CA THR A 88 24.63 -13.96 -13.14
C THR A 88 25.42 -14.68 -14.24
N GLY A 89 24.81 -15.66 -14.89
CA GLY A 89 25.46 -16.42 -15.94
C GLY A 89 24.56 -17.51 -16.53
N ALA A 90 24.85 -17.94 -17.75
CA ALA A 90 24.03 -18.92 -18.47
C ALA A 90 24.07 -20.34 -17.84
N THR A 91 25.11 -20.63 -17.05
CA THR A 91 25.24 -21.91 -16.33
C THR A 91 24.78 -21.84 -14.88
N LEU A 92 24.21 -20.72 -14.44
CA LEU A 92 23.79 -20.55 -13.05
C LEU A 92 22.29 -20.77 -12.88
N GLU A 93 21.95 -21.44 -11.80
CA GLU A 93 20.58 -21.60 -11.32
C GLU A 93 20.45 -21.09 -9.90
N TYR A 94 19.27 -20.57 -9.60
CA TYR A 94 18.96 -19.93 -8.32
C TYR A 94 17.78 -20.62 -7.65
N SER A 95 17.78 -20.65 -6.33
CA SER A 95 16.70 -21.19 -5.50
C SER A 95 16.48 -20.34 -4.26
N ILE A 96 15.23 -20.24 -3.80
CA ILE A 96 14.85 -19.62 -2.52
C ILE A 96 14.41 -20.64 -1.46
N ASN A 97 14.36 -21.93 -1.82
CA ASN A 97 13.91 -23.01 -0.94
C ASN A 97 14.89 -24.21 -0.91
N GLY A 98 15.99 -24.15 -1.68
CA GLY A 98 17.00 -25.19 -1.79
C GLY A 98 16.57 -26.44 -2.58
N THR A 99 15.33 -26.52 -3.04
CA THR A 99 14.78 -27.69 -3.73
C THR A 99 14.39 -27.43 -5.18
N THR A 100 13.75 -26.30 -5.43
CA THR A 100 13.34 -25.87 -6.78
C THR A 100 14.36 -24.86 -7.31
N TRP A 101 14.94 -25.14 -8.49
CA TRP A 101 15.98 -24.35 -9.11
C TRP A 101 15.50 -23.77 -10.44
N GLN A 102 15.88 -22.54 -10.75
CA GLN A 102 15.55 -21.84 -11.99
C GLN A 102 16.73 -21.02 -12.50
N SER A 103 16.82 -20.84 -13.82
CA SER A 103 17.83 -19.97 -14.45
C SER A 103 17.47 -18.48 -14.34
N ALA A 104 16.19 -18.15 -14.14
CA ALA A 104 15.75 -16.78 -13.96
C ALA A 104 16.25 -16.21 -12.62
N THR A 105 16.70 -14.96 -12.65
CA THR A 105 17.19 -14.21 -11.47
C THR A 105 16.07 -13.60 -10.64
N THR A 106 14.82 -13.69 -11.08
CA THR A 106 13.65 -13.05 -10.45
C THR A 106 12.75 -14.09 -9.82
N PHE A 107 12.41 -13.87 -8.54
CA PHE A 107 11.43 -14.63 -7.78
C PHE A 107 10.25 -13.71 -7.47
N ALA A 108 9.17 -13.86 -8.20
CA ALA A 108 7.96 -13.04 -8.07
C ALA A 108 6.88 -13.75 -7.23
N ASN A 109 5.84 -12.98 -6.84
CA ASN A 109 4.68 -13.46 -6.10
C ASN A 109 5.03 -14.12 -4.75
N LEU A 110 6.08 -13.63 -4.09
CA LEU A 110 6.50 -14.13 -2.79
C LEU A 110 5.58 -13.59 -1.69
N VAL A 111 5.09 -14.49 -0.85
CA VAL A 111 4.33 -14.10 0.34
C VAL A 111 5.26 -13.45 1.37
N PRO A 112 4.73 -12.66 2.33
CA PRO A 112 5.51 -12.12 3.44
C PRO A 112 6.31 -13.20 4.16
N GLY A 113 7.60 -12.93 4.40
CA GLY A 113 8.50 -13.88 5.05
C GLY A 113 9.96 -13.59 4.80
N SER A 114 10.84 -14.40 5.38
CA SER A 114 12.29 -14.34 5.19
C SER A 114 12.72 -15.40 4.19
N TYR A 115 13.50 -15.00 3.21
CA TYR A 115 13.99 -15.82 2.11
C TYR A 115 15.51 -15.77 2.04
N THR A 116 16.12 -16.88 1.68
CA THR A 116 17.56 -16.94 1.42
C THR A 116 17.77 -17.47 0.02
N VAL A 117 18.46 -16.71 -0.81
CA VAL A 117 18.79 -17.15 -2.17
C VAL A 117 20.02 -18.02 -2.14
N SER A 118 19.96 -19.16 -2.82
CA SER A 118 21.09 -20.02 -3.13
C SER A 118 21.36 -20.01 -4.63
N VAL A 119 22.64 -20.19 -5.02
CA VAL A 119 23.08 -20.30 -6.40
C VAL A 119 23.93 -21.55 -6.57
N ARG A 120 23.82 -22.21 -7.73
CA ARG A 120 24.68 -23.34 -8.14
C ARG A 120 25.03 -23.26 -9.63
N ASP A 121 26.08 -23.94 -10.01
CA ASP A 121 26.41 -24.15 -11.44
C ASP A 121 25.73 -25.42 -11.95
N THR A 122 25.14 -25.36 -13.15
CA THR A 122 24.50 -26.53 -13.81
C THR A 122 25.47 -27.62 -14.18
N ASN A 123 26.78 -27.29 -14.32
CA ASN A 123 27.83 -28.28 -14.60
C ASN A 123 28.24 -29.07 -13.35
N ASP A 124 28.05 -28.51 -12.16
CA ASP A 124 28.23 -29.19 -10.88
C ASP A 124 27.18 -28.70 -9.85
N THR A 125 26.07 -29.40 -9.78
CA THR A 125 24.94 -29.06 -8.91
C THR A 125 25.18 -29.31 -7.41
N THR A 126 26.35 -29.90 -7.06
CA THR A 126 26.75 -30.16 -5.67
C THR A 126 27.38 -28.93 -5.02
N CYS A 127 27.96 -28.03 -5.81
CA CYS A 127 28.59 -26.80 -5.38
C CYS A 127 27.57 -25.68 -5.26
N VAL A 128 27.00 -25.49 -4.06
CA VAL A 128 25.97 -24.48 -3.76
C VAL A 128 26.56 -23.38 -2.89
N SER A 129 26.29 -22.12 -3.23
CA SER A 129 26.56 -20.96 -2.40
C SER A 129 25.25 -20.28 -1.99
N THR A 130 25.20 -19.78 -0.75
CA THR A 130 24.00 -19.21 -0.16
C THR A 130 24.28 -17.75 0.26
N GLY A 131 23.34 -16.85 -0.03
CA GLY A 131 23.41 -15.43 0.32
C GLY A 131 22.84 -15.13 1.70
N SER A 132 22.72 -13.83 1.98
CA SER A 132 22.07 -13.33 3.20
C SER A 132 20.55 -13.46 3.13
N ALA A 133 19.91 -13.46 4.29
CA ALA A 133 18.45 -13.43 4.39
C ALA A 133 17.88 -12.12 3.86
N ILE A 134 16.77 -12.19 3.14
CA ILE A 134 16.03 -11.08 2.54
C ILE A 134 14.59 -11.16 3.03
N THR A 135 14.05 -10.06 3.51
CA THR A 135 12.67 -10.01 4.03
C THR A 135 11.72 -9.44 2.97
N ILE A 136 10.64 -10.15 2.72
CA ILE A 136 9.41 -9.61 2.15
C ILE A 136 8.52 -9.22 3.33
N ASP A 137 8.21 -7.93 3.43
CA ASP A 137 7.49 -7.36 4.55
C ASP A 137 6.04 -7.88 4.64
N ALA A 138 5.43 -7.73 5.82
CA ALA A 138 4.02 -8.02 5.97
C ALA A 138 3.16 -7.10 5.09
N VAL A 139 2.03 -7.61 4.60
CA VAL A 139 1.04 -6.78 3.89
C VAL A 139 0.59 -5.66 4.81
N PRO A 140 0.64 -4.38 4.36
CA PRO A 140 0.14 -3.26 5.16
C PRO A 140 -1.33 -3.46 5.55
N THR A 141 -1.70 -3.02 6.74
CA THR A 141 -3.10 -3.07 7.19
C THR A 141 -3.85 -1.81 6.73
N ALA A 142 -5.09 -1.99 6.26
CA ALA A 142 -5.96 -0.87 5.94
C ALA A 142 -6.27 -0.04 7.20
N PRO A 143 -6.45 1.28 7.07
CA PRO A 143 -6.86 2.14 8.18
C PRO A 143 -8.21 1.70 8.78
N SER A 144 -8.47 2.12 10.02
CA SER A 144 -9.78 1.91 10.65
C SER A 144 -10.88 2.65 9.88
N VAL A 145 -12.11 2.14 9.97
CA VAL A 145 -13.29 2.78 9.36
C VAL A 145 -13.39 4.24 9.84
N PRO A 146 -13.53 5.22 8.92
CA PRO A 146 -13.67 6.62 9.30
C PRO A 146 -14.98 6.88 10.02
N THR A 147 -14.91 7.72 11.05
CA THR A 147 -16.08 8.23 11.80
C THR A 147 -16.11 9.74 11.75
N VAL A 148 -17.32 10.31 11.87
CA VAL A 148 -17.54 11.75 11.90
C VAL A 148 -17.41 12.24 13.33
N ALA A 149 -16.57 13.25 13.54
CA ALA A 149 -16.48 13.98 14.81
C ALA A 149 -17.56 15.07 14.92
N SER A 150 -17.80 15.80 13.82
CA SER A 150 -18.84 16.83 13.77
C SER A 150 -19.28 17.13 12.33
N THR A 151 -20.51 17.65 12.21
CA THR A 151 -21.05 18.20 10.98
C THR A 151 -21.66 19.57 11.27
N VAL A 152 -21.33 20.58 10.46
CA VAL A 152 -21.99 21.88 10.50
C VAL A 152 -22.87 21.99 9.26
N GLN A 153 -24.14 22.26 9.47
CA GLN A 153 -25.12 22.39 8.40
C GLN A 153 -25.17 23.82 7.83
N PRO A 154 -25.59 24.00 6.58
CA PRO A 154 -25.80 25.32 6.01
C PRO A 154 -26.83 26.14 6.76
N THR A 155 -26.65 27.45 6.74
CA THR A 155 -27.61 28.43 7.21
C THR A 155 -27.98 29.41 6.10
N CYS A 156 -29.01 30.25 6.29
CA CYS A 156 -29.33 31.29 5.31
C CYS A 156 -28.17 32.27 5.06
N ALA A 157 -27.29 32.46 6.05
CA ALA A 157 -26.13 33.36 5.95
C ALA A 157 -24.87 32.64 5.37
N VAL A 158 -24.72 31.34 5.62
CA VAL A 158 -23.61 30.55 5.15
C VAL A 158 -24.18 29.34 4.39
N PRO A 159 -24.18 29.37 3.05
CA PRO A 159 -24.87 28.34 2.23
C PRO A 159 -24.10 27.03 2.10
N THR A 160 -23.06 26.84 2.87
CA THR A 160 -22.20 25.63 2.83
C THR A 160 -22.11 24.99 4.20
N GLY A 161 -21.85 23.69 4.20
CA GLY A 161 -21.59 22.92 5.42
C GLY A 161 -20.13 22.56 5.62
N THR A 162 -19.84 21.89 6.73
CA THR A 162 -18.52 21.37 7.07
C THR A 162 -18.66 19.95 7.64
N ILE A 163 -17.78 19.04 7.22
CA ILE A 163 -17.64 17.70 7.80
C ILE A 163 -16.24 17.61 8.41
N THR A 164 -16.17 17.20 9.68
CA THR A 164 -14.89 16.93 10.37
C THR A 164 -14.85 15.46 10.77
N PHE A 165 -13.80 14.77 10.39
CA PHE A 165 -13.54 13.37 10.77
C PHE A 165 -12.97 13.28 12.19
N THR A 166 -13.16 12.14 12.82
CA THR A 166 -12.34 11.77 13.97
C THR A 166 -10.91 11.51 13.49
N VAL A 167 -9.94 12.12 14.18
CA VAL A 167 -8.51 12.05 13.81
C VAL A 167 -7.99 10.62 13.87
N GLN A 168 -7.29 10.18 12.82
CA GLN A 168 -6.52 8.96 12.76
C GLN A 168 -5.09 9.29 12.35
N ALA A 169 -4.10 8.64 12.98
CA ALA A 169 -2.69 8.85 12.65
C ALA A 169 -2.31 8.15 11.32
N GLY A 170 -1.45 8.79 10.52
CA GLY A 170 -0.88 8.19 9.31
C GLY A 170 -1.86 8.01 8.16
N VAL A 171 -2.94 8.79 8.11
CA VAL A 171 -3.95 8.72 7.06
C VAL A 171 -4.21 10.06 6.38
N GLU A 172 -4.80 9.99 5.20
CA GLU A 172 -5.43 11.09 4.49
C GLU A 172 -6.94 10.82 4.39
N TYR A 173 -7.71 11.88 4.29
CA TYR A 173 -9.18 11.88 4.30
C TYR A 173 -9.74 12.33 2.96
N SER A 174 -10.92 11.79 2.60
CA SER A 174 -11.70 12.22 1.43
C SER A 174 -13.19 12.16 1.73
N VAL A 175 -13.96 13.06 1.12
CA VAL A 175 -15.43 13.08 1.11
C VAL A 175 -16.02 12.77 -0.28
N GLY A 176 -15.28 11.97 -1.06
CA GLY A 176 -15.66 11.59 -2.43
C GLY A 176 -14.88 12.31 -3.54
N GLY A 177 -13.86 13.12 -3.17
CA GLY A 177 -12.97 13.81 -4.09
C GLY A 177 -11.49 13.49 -3.84
N ALA A 178 -10.63 14.50 -3.97
CA ALA A 178 -9.22 14.39 -3.66
C ALA A 178 -8.99 14.11 -2.18
N PHE A 179 -7.92 13.35 -1.89
CA PHE A 179 -7.48 13.11 -0.51
C PHE A 179 -6.67 14.30 0.01
N GLN A 180 -6.80 14.58 1.30
CA GLN A 180 -6.05 15.61 2.01
C GLN A 180 -5.65 15.13 3.42
N ALA A 181 -4.59 15.73 3.98
CA ALA A 181 -4.14 15.41 5.33
C ALA A 181 -5.03 15.98 6.43
N SER A 182 -5.74 17.10 6.15
CA SER A 182 -6.68 17.68 7.10
C SER A 182 -7.93 16.81 7.23
N GLU A 183 -8.38 16.61 8.46
CA GLU A 183 -9.62 15.92 8.82
C GLU A 183 -10.88 16.77 8.56
N THR A 184 -10.72 18.06 8.26
CA THR A 184 -11.82 19.00 8.09
C THR A 184 -12.03 19.38 6.64
N PHE A 185 -13.26 19.19 6.16
CA PHE A 185 -13.76 19.58 4.84
C PHE A 185 -14.78 20.70 5.01
N ALA A 186 -14.37 21.91 4.73
CA ALA A 186 -15.23 23.09 4.79
C ALA A 186 -15.80 23.47 3.42
N ASN A 187 -16.77 24.38 3.40
CA ASN A 187 -17.41 24.92 2.20
C ASN A 187 -18.07 23.84 1.32
N LEU A 188 -18.56 22.77 1.94
CA LEU A 188 -19.28 21.72 1.24
C LEU A 188 -20.66 22.20 0.82
N ALA A 189 -21.01 22.03 -0.47
CA ALA A 189 -22.35 22.27 -0.95
C ALA A 189 -23.36 21.27 -0.34
N PRO A 190 -24.66 21.60 -0.33
CA PRO A 190 -25.69 20.61 -0.02
C PRO A 190 -25.56 19.36 -0.88
N GLY A 191 -25.61 18.19 -0.23
CA GLY A 191 -25.43 16.91 -0.91
C GLY A 191 -25.03 15.78 0.02
N THR A 192 -24.85 14.58 -0.55
CA THR A 192 -24.45 13.38 0.19
C THR A 192 -22.98 13.06 -0.10
N TYR A 193 -22.21 12.83 0.93
CA TYR A 193 -20.78 12.63 0.88
C TYR A 193 -20.40 11.24 1.39
N THR A 194 -19.56 10.54 0.63
CA THR A 194 -18.98 9.26 1.03
C THR A 194 -17.63 9.51 1.69
N LEU A 195 -17.48 9.11 2.93
CA LEU A 195 -16.26 9.28 3.68
C LEU A 195 -15.28 8.15 3.38
N THR A 196 -14.02 8.47 3.15
CA THR A 196 -12.96 7.49 2.93
C THR A 196 -11.67 7.96 3.61
N VAL A 197 -10.94 7.04 4.19
CA VAL A 197 -9.56 7.25 4.64
C VAL A 197 -8.62 6.34 3.88
N ARG A 198 -7.37 6.78 3.66
CA ARG A 198 -6.31 5.93 3.11
C ARG A 198 -5.00 6.14 3.88
N SER A 199 -4.16 5.12 3.90
CA SER A 199 -2.84 5.22 4.49
C SER A 199 -1.92 6.14 3.68
N ILE A 200 -1.14 6.99 4.36
CA ILE A 200 -0.08 7.80 3.72
C ILE A 200 1.08 6.91 3.26
N ALA A 201 1.39 5.84 4.02
CA ALA A 201 2.50 4.94 3.71
C ALA A 201 2.20 4.06 2.49
N ASP A 202 0.93 3.68 2.28
CA ASP A 202 0.48 2.90 1.12
C ASP A 202 -0.89 3.38 0.68
N ASN A 203 -0.93 4.19 -0.37
CA ASN A 203 -2.16 4.77 -0.92
C ASN A 203 -3.16 3.73 -1.46
N THR A 204 -2.76 2.47 -1.61
CA THR A 204 -3.65 1.37 -2.00
C THR A 204 -4.48 0.86 -0.81
N CYS A 205 -4.05 1.16 0.43
CA CYS A 205 -4.75 0.84 1.65
C CYS A 205 -5.80 1.90 1.96
N SER A 206 -7.03 1.70 1.55
CA SER A 206 -8.15 2.62 1.81
C SER A 206 -9.34 1.92 2.45
N THR A 207 -10.05 2.65 3.29
CA THR A 207 -11.26 2.17 3.98
C THR A 207 -12.37 3.21 3.86
N PRO A 208 -13.49 2.89 3.18
CA PRO A 208 -14.68 3.75 3.16
C PRO A 208 -15.48 3.59 4.46
N ALA A 209 -16.26 4.62 4.80
CA ALA A 209 -17.30 4.50 5.84
C ALA A 209 -18.43 3.58 5.38
N ALA A 210 -19.11 2.96 6.35
CA ALA A 210 -20.29 2.13 6.10
C ALA A 210 -21.54 2.95 5.70
N SER A 211 -21.56 4.26 6.01
CA SER A 211 -22.66 5.16 5.72
C SER A 211 -22.16 6.49 5.16
N THR A 212 -23.03 7.18 4.47
CA THR A 212 -22.77 8.52 3.95
C THR A 212 -23.18 9.62 4.96
N VAL A 213 -22.65 10.83 4.76
CA VAL A 213 -23.02 12.03 5.53
C VAL A 213 -23.72 13.00 4.58
N THR A 214 -24.82 13.59 5.04
CA THR A 214 -25.57 14.57 4.29
C THR A 214 -25.32 15.98 4.81
N ILE A 215 -25.01 16.89 3.92
CA ILE A 215 -25.11 18.33 4.12
C ILE A 215 -26.47 18.75 3.55
N ASP A 216 -27.32 19.27 4.41
CA ASP A 216 -28.70 19.60 4.10
C ASP A 216 -28.81 20.77 3.09
N ALA A 217 -29.97 20.90 2.48
CA ALA A 217 -30.24 22.07 1.65
C ALA A 217 -30.19 23.36 2.48
N VAL A 218 -29.76 24.44 1.83
CA VAL A 218 -29.75 25.76 2.49
C VAL A 218 -31.18 26.11 2.90
N PRO A 219 -31.41 26.46 4.17
CA PRO A 219 -32.73 26.91 4.63
C PRO A 219 -33.20 28.12 3.82
N THR A 220 -34.46 28.14 3.43
CA THR A 220 -35.06 29.30 2.77
C THR A 220 -35.53 30.32 3.82
N ALA A 221 -35.25 31.60 3.58
CA ALA A 221 -35.76 32.66 4.42
C ALA A 221 -37.29 32.68 4.38
N PRO A 222 -37.97 32.94 5.52
CA PRO A 222 -39.41 33.10 5.50
C PRO A 222 -39.82 34.33 4.68
N VAL A 223 -40.99 34.24 4.09
CA VAL A 223 -41.58 35.34 3.31
C VAL A 223 -42.82 35.81 3.98
N ILE A 224 -42.85 37.11 4.40
CA ILE A 224 -44.06 37.75 4.88
C ILE A 224 -44.99 37.94 3.69
N THR A 225 -46.18 37.37 3.78
CA THR A 225 -47.18 37.42 2.67
C THR A 225 -48.24 38.47 2.93
N ASN A 226 -48.55 38.75 4.21
CA ASN A 226 -49.51 39.77 4.59
C ASN A 226 -49.27 40.27 6.01
N THR A 227 -49.72 41.47 6.34
CA THR A 227 -49.76 42.03 7.68
C THR A 227 -51.06 42.78 7.85
N VAL A 228 -51.78 42.47 8.94
CA VAL A 228 -53.02 43.17 9.29
C VAL A 228 -52.80 43.83 10.63
N ALA A 229 -53.02 45.15 10.68
CA ALA A 229 -53.01 45.90 11.93
C ALA A 229 -54.43 46.37 12.22
N THR A 230 -54.82 46.26 13.49
CA THR A 230 -56.06 46.87 14.02
C THR A 230 -55.63 47.93 14.99
N ASP A 231 -56.06 49.16 14.70
CA ASP A 231 -55.75 50.32 15.55
C ASP A 231 -56.45 50.24 16.93
N PRO A 232 -55.77 50.73 17.97
CA PRO A 232 -56.40 50.84 19.30
C PRO A 232 -57.65 51.69 19.26
N THR A 233 -58.69 51.28 19.98
CA THR A 233 -59.92 52.05 20.04
C THR A 233 -59.74 53.24 20.95
N VAL A 234 -60.15 54.44 20.48
CA VAL A 234 -60.15 55.71 21.23
C VAL A 234 -61.53 55.95 21.82
N ALA A 235 -61.98 55.04 22.66
CA ALA A 235 -63.31 55.13 23.20
C ALA A 235 -63.40 55.99 24.51
N SER A 236 -62.25 56.26 25.17
CA SER A 236 -62.21 57.13 26.39
C SER A 236 -60.73 57.46 26.74
N CYS A 237 -60.50 58.54 27.50
CA CYS A 237 -59.22 58.82 28.15
C CYS A 237 -59.13 58.06 29.48
N PRO A 238 -58.14 57.19 29.73
CA PRO A 238 -56.87 56.93 28.96
C PRO A 238 -57.12 56.01 27.80
N ALA A 239 -56.21 56.12 26.74
CA ALA A 239 -56.19 55.26 25.55
C ALA A 239 -56.11 53.79 25.97
N LEU A 240 -56.94 52.96 25.34
CA LEU A 240 -56.86 51.49 25.55
C LEU A 240 -55.73 50.91 24.76
N ASN A 241 -55.02 49.94 25.38
CA ASN A 241 -53.97 49.15 24.72
C ASN A 241 -54.62 47.88 24.08
N ASP A 242 -55.51 48.08 23.10
CA ASP A 242 -56.31 47.04 22.50
C ASP A 242 -55.97 46.84 20.98
N GLY A 243 -54.94 47.53 20.50
CA GLY A 243 -54.46 47.37 19.18
C GLY A 243 -53.88 45.94 18.94
N SER A 244 -53.92 45.49 17.72
CA SER A 244 -53.33 44.18 17.37
C SER A 244 -52.61 44.20 15.98
N ILE A 245 -51.66 43.33 15.86
CA ILE A 245 -50.99 43.03 14.60
C ILE A 245 -51.03 41.53 14.37
N VAL A 246 -51.44 41.07 13.18
CA VAL A 246 -51.37 39.70 12.71
C VAL A 246 -50.45 39.68 11.51
N ILE A 247 -49.48 38.75 11.52
CA ILE A 247 -48.43 38.59 10.48
C ILE A 247 -48.63 37.26 9.82
N ASP A 248 -48.96 37.24 8.52
CA ASP A 248 -48.99 36.02 7.73
C ASP A 248 -47.65 35.86 7.03
N ALA A 249 -47.04 34.70 7.19
CA ALA A 249 -45.77 34.37 6.57
C ALA A 249 -45.72 32.89 6.14
N VAL A 250 -44.93 32.60 5.14
CA VAL A 250 -44.66 31.25 4.62
C VAL A 250 -43.22 30.90 4.99
N GLY A 251 -43.05 29.71 5.59
CA GLY A 251 -41.75 29.16 6.02
C GLY A 251 -41.96 27.98 6.96
N SER A 252 -40.89 27.46 7.52
CA SER A 252 -40.89 26.32 8.44
C SER A 252 -40.45 26.78 9.83
N GLY A 253 -41.19 26.39 10.86
CA GLY A 253 -40.86 26.74 12.27
C GLY A 253 -40.75 28.26 12.49
N LEU A 254 -41.80 29.00 12.15
CA LEU A 254 -41.74 30.46 12.15
C LEU A 254 -41.82 31.04 13.56
N GLU A 255 -41.02 32.09 13.80
CA GLU A 255 -41.10 32.97 14.95
C GLU A 255 -41.23 34.41 14.47
N TYR A 256 -42.02 35.20 15.20
CA TYR A 256 -42.48 36.55 14.83
C TYR A 256 -42.00 37.57 15.87
N SER A 257 -41.63 38.74 15.40
CA SER A 257 -41.23 39.89 16.19
C SER A 257 -41.88 41.16 15.63
N ILE A 258 -42.23 42.11 16.49
CA ILE A 258 -42.73 43.45 16.14
C ILE A 258 -41.83 44.56 16.67
N ASP A 259 -40.69 44.20 17.31
CA ASP A 259 -39.74 45.15 17.93
C ASP A 259 -38.38 45.18 17.17
N GLY A 260 -38.37 44.75 15.92
CA GLY A 260 -37.19 44.73 15.09
C GLY A 260 -36.27 43.54 15.33
N GLY A 261 -36.76 42.47 15.95
CA GLY A 261 -36.01 41.23 16.20
C GLY A 261 -35.40 41.17 17.60
N SER A 262 -35.77 42.03 18.52
CA SER A 262 -35.27 41.97 19.90
C SER A 262 -35.91 40.86 20.70
N ALA A 263 -37.21 40.60 20.50
CA ALA A 263 -37.93 39.48 21.08
C ALA A 263 -38.76 38.75 20.01
N PHE A 264 -38.83 37.42 20.13
CA PHE A 264 -39.58 36.56 19.19
C PHE A 264 -40.58 35.69 19.94
N GLN A 265 -41.72 35.42 19.29
CA GLN A 265 -42.75 34.48 19.76
C GLN A 265 -43.21 33.57 18.60
N ALA A 266 -43.73 32.39 18.94
CA ALA A 266 -44.27 31.46 17.94
C ALA A 266 -45.62 31.86 17.38
N SER A 267 -46.40 32.65 18.14
CA SER A 267 -47.68 33.19 17.67
C SER A 267 -47.46 34.32 16.65
N ASN A 268 -48.23 34.29 15.58
CA ASN A 268 -48.24 35.32 14.55
C ASN A 268 -49.11 36.54 14.92
N ALA A 269 -49.82 36.48 16.05
CA ALA A 269 -50.69 37.54 16.54
C ALA A 269 -50.11 38.23 17.77
N PHE A 270 -50.08 39.54 17.74
CA PHE A 270 -49.67 40.43 18.81
C PHE A 270 -50.88 41.31 19.21
N ASN A 271 -51.27 41.22 20.44
CA ASN A 271 -52.44 41.92 20.97
C ASN A 271 -52.01 42.91 22.12
N GLY A 272 -52.91 43.82 22.47
CA GLY A 272 -52.68 44.75 23.58
C GLY A 272 -51.67 45.86 23.21
N LEU A 273 -51.59 46.22 21.92
CA LEU A 273 -50.65 47.18 21.42
C LEU A 273 -51.12 48.61 21.63
N THR A 274 -50.19 49.50 21.96
CA THR A 274 -50.42 50.96 21.96
C THR A 274 -50.25 51.52 20.56
N ALA A 275 -50.74 52.72 20.33
CA ALA A 275 -50.46 53.46 19.08
C ALA A 275 -48.94 53.68 18.95
N GLY A 276 -48.38 53.30 17.82
CA GLY A 276 -46.95 53.39 17.59
C GLY A 276 -46.52 52.79 16.25
N THR A 277 -45.21 52.82 15.97
CA THR A 277 -44.62 52.19 14.81
C THR A 277 -43.92 50.89 15.22
N TYR A 278 -44.28 49.78 14.59
CA TYR A 278 -43.77 48.47 14.88
C TYR A 278 -42.91 47.94 13.71
N ARG A 279 -41.70 47.44 14.02
CA ARG A 279 -40.84 46.86 13.00
C ARG A 279 -40.98 45.34 13.03
N ILE A 280 -41.56 44.82 11.96
CA ILE A 280 -41.83 43.39 11.82
C ILE A 280 -40.61 42.65 11.33
N VAL A 281 -40.28 41.53 12.01
CA VAL A 281 -39.27 40.57 11.61
C VAL A 281 -39.85 39.17 11.78
N VAL A 282 -39.67 38.30 10.77
CA VAL A 282 -40.01 36.87 10.85
C VAL A 282 -38.73 36.06 10.60
N ARG A 283 -38.49 35.05 11.40
CA ARG A 283 -37.37 34.13 11.23
C ARG A 283 -37.80 32.68 11.34
N ASN A 284 -36.95 31.76 10.85
CA ASN A 284 -37.04 30.35 11.18
C ASN A 284 -36.53 30.15 12.63
N SER A 285 -37.13 29.25 13.41
CA SER A 285 -36.81 29.00 14.82
C SER A 285 -35.53 28.19 15.02
N THR A 286 -34.88 27.73 13.95
CA THR A 286 -33.66 26.93 13.98
C THR A 286 -32.55 27.56 13.15
#